data_f2e91523d38ffd2de764b1c8af242bae
#
_entry.id   f2e91523d38ffd2de764b1c8af242bae
#
_cell.length_a   1.000
_cell.length_b   1.000
_cell.length_c   1.000
_cell.angle_alpha   90.00
_cell.angle_beta   90.00
_cell.angle_gamma   90.00
#
_symmetry.space_group_name_H-M   'P 1'
#
loop_
_entity.id
_entity.type
_entity.pdbx_description
1 polymer ?
#
loop_
_entity_poly.entity_id
_entity_poly.type
_entity_poly.pdbx_seq_one_letter_code
_entity_poly.pdbx_strand_id
1 'polypeptide(L)'
;MHYLYYVGLDVSKETFDASLVAFEDANEMAHRKFANSRKGICSCLHWVEKRHGIRLDDVIFCAEDMGSYISEMAVCASDRTLNFNFSLISPLVIKYSMGIARGKTDRVDARRIAEYAITHYRKIALYLPAEKEL
;
A
#
# COMPACT_ATOMS: atom_id res chain seq x y z
N MET A 1 6.54 -16.55 6.06
CA MET A 1 6.36 -15.34 6.88
C MET A 1 5.54 -14.31 6.17
N HIS A 2 4.62 -13.72 6.86
CA HIS A 2 3.78 -12.68 6.26
C HIS A 2 3.46 -11.64 7.32
N TYR A 3 2.95 -10.51 6.85
CA TYR A 3 2.46 -9.49 7.78
C TYR A 3 1.06 -9.87 8.22
N LEU A 4 0.65 -9.37 9.37
CA LEU A 4 -0.69 -9.66 9.87
C LEU A 4 -1.76 -8.85 9.16
N TYR A 5 -1.36 -7.66 8.66
CA TYR A 5 -2.29 -6.76 7.96
C TYR A 5 -1.64 -6.20 6.72
N TYR A 6 -2.47 -5.94 5.73
CA TYR A 6 -2.03 -5.37 4.47
C TYR A 6 -2.90 -4.16 4.17
N VAL A 7 -2.27 -3.06 3.81
CA VAL A 7 -3.01 -1.87 3.40
C VAL A 7 -2.72 -1.64 1.93
N GLY A 8 -3.77 -1.72 1.12
CA GLY A 8 -3.65 -1.38 -0.29
C GLY A 8 -3.84 0.10 -0.45
N LEU A 9 -3.03 0.72 -1.28
CA LEU A 9 -3.08 2.16 -1.52
C LEU A 9 -3.33 2.43 -2.99
N ASP A 10 -4.45 3.08 -3.27
CA ASP A 10 -4.78 3.51 -4.62
C ASP A 10 -4.49 4.99 -4.70
N VAL A 11 -3.36 5.34 -5.33
CA VAL A 11 -2.81 6.68 -5.28
C VAL A 11 -3.16 7.47 -6.54
N SER A 12 -3.65 8.67 -6.35
CA SER A 12 -3.88 9.59 -7.46
C SER A 12 -3.14 10.89 -7.15
N LYS A 13 -3.32 11.88 -8.00
CA LYS A 13 -2.56 13.10 -7.86
C LYS A 13 -2.78 13.80 -6.51
N GLU A 14 -4.03 13.93 -6.12
CA GLU A 14 -4.37 14.72 -4.94
C GLU A 14 -4.62 13.90 -3.69
N THR A 15 -5.03 12.66 -3.86
CA THR A 15 -5.43 11.84 -2.73
C THR A 15 -5.02 10.40 -2.93
N PHE A 16 -5.14 9.61 -1.87
CA PHE A 16 -5.06 8.16 -2.01
C PHE A 16 -6.11 7.51 -1.13
N ASP A 17 -6.56 6.35 -1.58
CA ASP A 17 -7.48 5.53 -0.81
C ASP A 17 -6.69 4.42 -0.15
N ALA A 18 -7.00 4.12 1.09
CA ALA A 18 -6.33 3.06 1.83
C ALA A 18 -7.37 2.02 2.23
N SER A 19 -7.08 0.76 1.94
CA SER A 19 -7.92 -0.36 2.32
C SER A 19 -7.13 -1.24 3.27
N LEU A 20 -7.62 -1.37 4.50
CA LEU A 20 -6.96 -2.16 5.54
C LEU A 20 -7.56 -3.55 5.56
N VAL A 21 -6.74 -4.55 5.31
CA VAL A 21 -7.20 -5.93 5.18
C VAL A 21 -6.38 -6.84 6.08
N ALA A 22 -7.05 -7.71 6.82
CA ALA A 22 -6.34 -8.68 7.66
C ALA A 22 -5.92 -9.87 6.80
N PHE A 23 -4.69 -10.33 7.01
CA PHE A 23 -4.17 -11.45 6.24
C PHE A 23 -5.03 -12.71 6.41
N GLU A 24 -5.47 -12.92 7.62
CA GLU A 24 -6.12 -14.16 7.98
C GLU A 24 -7.39 -14.46 7.19
N ASP A 25 -8.26 -13.49 7.04
CA ASP A 25 -9.52 -13.72 6.34
C ASP A 25 -9.68 -12.91 5.07
N ALA A 26 -8.69 -12.08 4.76
CA ALA A 26 -8.69 -11.27 3.55
C ALA A 26 -9.93 -10.40 3.37
N ASN A 27 -10.58 -10.05 4.47
CA ASN A 27 -11.72 -9.14 4.44
C ASN A 27 -11.29 -7.73 4.76
N GLU A 28 -11.87 -6.79 4.05
CA GLU A 28 -11.58 -5.39 4.30
C GLU A 28 -12.15 -4.99 5.66
N MET A 29 -11.27 -4.52 6.53
CA MET A 29 -11.65 -4.08 7.86
C MET A 29 -12.08 -2.63 7.86
N ALA A 30 -11.44 -1.82 7.03
CA ALA A 30 -11.70 -0.40 7.00
C ALA A 30 -11.16 0.21 5.72
N HIS A 31 -11.72 1.35 5.35
CA HIS A 31 -11.30 2.05 4.14
C HIS A 31 -11.37 3.54 4.42
N ARG A 32 -10.38 4.29 3.94
CA ARG A 32 -10.39 5.73 4.15
C ARG A 32 -9.55 6.43 3.10
N LYS A 33 -9.91 7.66 2.81
CA LYS A 33 -9.20 8.49 1.84
C LYS A 33 -8.36 9.53 2.58
N PHE A 34 -7.16 9.77 2.07
CA PHE A 34 -6.23 10.74 2.66
C PHE A 34 -5.63 11.60 1.57
N ALA A 35 -5.09 12.73 1.94
CA ALA A 35 -4.41 13.59 0.99
C ALA A 35 -3.08 12.93 0.57
N ASN A 36 -2.73 13.06 -0.70
CA ASN A 36 -1.47 12.52 -1.20
C ASN A 36 -0.36 13.53 -0.90
N SER A 37 0.01 13.59 0.36
CA SER A 37 1.01 14.51 0.89
C SER A 37 1.61 13.87 2.12
N ARG A 38 2.72 14.42 2.58
CA ARG A 38 3.34 13.90 3.80
C ARG A 38 2.35 13.91 4.96
N LYS A 39 1.59 15.00 5.08
CA LYS A 39 0.62 15.10 6.16
C LYS A 39 -0.46 14.03 6.05
N GLY A 40 -0.94 13.78 4.84
CA GLY A 40 -1.95 12.75 4.62
C GLY A 40 -1.41 11.36 4.90
N ILE A 41 -0.17 11.12 4.52
CA ILE A 41 0.47 9.83 4.76
C ILE A 41 0.63 9.61 6.26
N CYS A 42 1.07 10.63 6.99
CA CYS A 42 1.18 10.53 8.43
C CYS A 42 -0.18 10.28 9.08
N SER A 43 -1.23 10.91 8.55
CA SER A 43 -2.58 10.66 9.04
C SER A 43 -2.99 9.22 8.82
N CYS A 44 -2.60 8.64 7.69
CA CYS A 44 -2.90 7.26 7.39
C CYS A 44 -2.20 6.32 8.37
N LEU A 45 -0.93 6.57 8.64
CA LEU A 45 -0.19 5.76 9.60
C LEU A 45 -0.82 5.85 10.99
N HIS A 46 -1.22 7.06 11.36
CA HIS A 46 -1.87 7.28 12.64
C HIS A 46 -3.21 6.55 12.71
N TRP A 47 -3.95 6.57 11.63
CA TRP A 47 -5.24 5.87 11.53
C TRP A 47 -5.08 4.37 11.79
N VAL A 48 -4.06 3.77 11.17
CA VAL A 48 -3.79 2.35 11.38
C VAL A 48 -3.39 2.07 12.82
N GLU A 49 -2.44 2.86 13.34
CA GLU A 49 -1.92 2.64 14.67
C GLU A 49 -2.90 2.96 15.78
N LYS A 50 -3.49 4.13 15.72
CA LYS A 50 -4.28 4.61 16.86
C LYS A 50 -5.74 4.22 16.78
N ARG A 51 -6.31 4.32 15.59
CA ARG A 51 -7.72 3.99 15.45
C ARG A 51 -7.95 2.50 15.45
N HIS A 52 -7.06 1.76 14.82
CA HIS A 52 -7.24 0.31 14.71
C HIS A 52 -6.34 -0.49 15.63
N GLY A 53 -5.48 0.18 16.38
CA GLY A 53 -4.65 -0.51 17.36
C GLY A 53 -3.64 -1.49 16.77
N ILE A 54 -3.14 -1.19 15.58
CA ILE A 54 -2.22 -2.09 14.89
C ILE A 54 -0.82 -1.53 14.95
N ARG A 55 0.14 -2.36 15.34
CA ARG A 55 1.54 -1.93 15.34
C ARG A 55 2.02 -1.84 13.90
N LEU A 56 2.78 -0.79 13.59
CA LEU A 56 3.28 -0.63 12.22
C LEU A 56 4.20 -1.77 11.79
N ASP A 57 4.82 -2.46 12.73
CA ASP A 57 5.65 -3.62 12.40
C ASP A 57 4.81 -4.78 11.84
N ASP A 58 3.54 -4.80 12.14
CA ASP A 58 2.66 -5.90 11.74
C ASP A 58 1.93 -5.64 10.43
N VAL A 59 2.16 -4.52 9.79
CA VAL A 59 1.43 -4.14 8.59
C VAL A 59 2.38 -3.69 7.49
N ILE A 60 2.01 -4.01 6.26
CA ILE A 60 2.74 -3.51 5.10
C ILE A 60 1.77 -2.75 4.20
N PHE A 61 2.23 -1.61 3.71
CA PHE A 61 1.46 -0.74 2.82
C PHE A 61 1.92 -1.01 1.40
N CYS A 62 0.99 -1.32 0.51
CA CYS A 62 1.30 -1.71 -0.86
C CYS A 62 0.60 -0.79 -1.85
N ALA A 63 1.33 -0.34 -2.85
CA ALA A 63 0.77 0.54 -3.88
C ALA A 63 1.25 0.12 -5.25
N GLU A 64 0.47 0.45 -6.28
CA GLU A 64 0.93 0.27 -7.65
C GLU A 64 1.98 1.32 -7.95
N ASP A 65 2.99 0.93 -8.71
CA ASP A 65 4.03 1.87 -9.13
C ASP A 65 3.50 2.69 -10.30
N MET A 66 2.86 3.79 -9.98
CA MET A 66 2.18 4.63 -10.96
C MET A 66 2.92 5.90 -11.30
N GLY A 67 4.21 5.86 -11.28
CA GLY A 67 5.03 6.99 -11.73
C GLY A 67 5.05 8.14 -10.74
N SER A 68 4.86 9.37 -11.25
CA SER A 68 5.11 10.54 -10.42
C SER A 68 4.18 10.68 -9.23
N TYR A 69 2.99 10.13 -9.30
CA TYR A 69 2.04 10.26 -8.20
C TYR A 69 2.48 9.51 -6.95
N ILE A 70 3.41 8.56 -7.11
CA ILE A 70 3.86 7.75 -6.00
C ILE A 70 5.07 8.36 -5.29
N SER A 71 5.60 9.46 -5.83
CA SER A 71 6.85 10.05 -5.30
C SER A 71 6.78 10.41 -3.83
N GLU A 72 5.70 11.03 -3.42
CA GLU A 72 5.59 11.45 -2.03
C GLU A 72 5.58 10.23 -1.10
N MET A 73 4.88 9.19 -1.50
CA MET A 73 4.82 7.96 -0.72
C MET A 73 6.20 7.33 -0.60
N ALA A 74 6.95 7.31 -1.70
CA ALA A 74 8.28 6.74 -1.71
C ALA A 74 9.24 7.53 -0.82
N VAL A 75 9.14 8.85 -0.84
CA VAL A 75 9.96 9.70 0.02
C VAL A 75 9.65 9.42 1.49
N CYS A 76 8.37 9.33 1.82
CA CYS A 76 7.96 9.05 3.19
C CYS A 76 8.40 7.65 3.62
N ALA A 77 8.34 6.69 2.72
CA ALA A 77 8.76 5.33 3.05
C ALA A 77 10.25 5.26 3.32
N SER A 78 11.02 6.21 2.78
CA SER A 78 12.46 6.28 3.00
C SER A 78 12.83 7.03 4.27
N ASP A 79 11.85 7.66 4.90
CA ASP A 79 12.09 8.47 6.09
C ASP A 79 12.03 7.59 7.33
N ARG A 80 13.17 7.41 7.97
CA ARG A 80 13.27 6.54 9.14
C ARG A 80 12.42 6.97 10.31
N THR A 81 12.08 8.26 10.38
CA THR A 81 11.26 8.73 11.49
C THR A 81 9.82 8.23 11.38
N LEU A 82 9.38 7.89 10.17
CA LEU A 82 8.03 7.35 9.98
C LEU A 82 8.00 5.84 10.13
N ASN A 83 9.06 5.19 9.73
CA ASN A 83 9.30 3.77 9.99
C ASN A 83 8.12 2.84 9.70
N PHE A 84 7.71 2.78 8.44
CA PHE A 84 6.66 1.86 8.06
C PHE A 84 7.11 0.99 6.88
N ASN A 85 6.49 -0.17 6.74
CA ASN A 85 6.82 -1.10 5.68
C ASN A 85 6.03 -0.76 4.43
N PHE A 86 6.71 -0.65 3.31
CA PHE A 86 6.10 -0.22 2.06
C PHE A 86 6.57 -1.10 0.91
N SER A 87 5.69 -1.39 -0.02
CA SER A 87 6.02 -2.16 -1.20
C SER A 87 5.39 -1.52 -2.43
N LEU A 88 6.17 -1.42 -3.51
CA LEU A 88 5.66 -0.96 -4.80
C LEU A 88 5.50 -2.19 -5.70
N ILE A 89 4.34 -2.31 -6.32
CA ILE A 89 4.02 -3.47 -7.13
C ILE A 89 3.76 -3.02 -8.56
N SER A 90 4.31 -3.74 -9.51
CA SER A 90 4.12 -3.41 -10.91
C SER A 90 2.64 -3.49 -11.29
N PRO A 91 2.11 -2.47 -11.97
CA PRO A 91 0.71 -2.52 -12.42
C PRO A 91 0.43 -3.70 -13.32
N LEU A 92 1.41 -4.10 -14.14
CA LEU A 92 1.22 -5.23 -15.04
C LEU A 92 1.05 -6.53 -14.27
N VAL A 93 1.80 -6.69 -13.20
CA VAL A 93 1.74 -7.90 -12.40
C VAL A 93 0.35 -8.03 -11.78
N ILE A 94 -0.16 -6.93 -11.22
CA ILE A 94 -1.48 -6.94 -10.62
C ILE A 94 -2.55 -7.25 -11.67
N LYS A 95 -2.45 -6.58 -12.79
CA LYS A 95 -3.42 -6.73 -13.85
C LYS A 95 -3.50 -8.17 -14.34
N TYR A 96 -2.36 -8.78 -14.59
CA TYR A 96 -2.34 -10.15 -15.06
C TYR A 96 -2.89 -11.12 -14.03
N SER A 97 -2.62 -10.89 -12.77
CA SER A 97 -3.09 -11.79 -11.73
C SER A 97 -4.60 -11.76 -11.60
N MET A 98 -5.23 -10.67 -12.01
CA MET A 98 -6.67 -10.51 -11.89
C MET A 98 -7.43 -10.89 -13.16
N GLY A 99 -6.72 -11.32 -14.19
CA GLY A 99 -7.34 -11.65 -15.45
C GLY A 99 -7.46 -10.45 -16.34
N ILE A 100 -7.59 -10.70 -17.64
CA ILE A 100 -7.59 -9.64 -18.59
C ILE A 100 -8.91 -9.02 -18.81
N ALA A 101 -9.95 -9.70 -18.58
CA ALA A 101 -11.26 -9.18 -18.88
C ALA A 101 -11.68 -8.22 -17.81
N ARG A 102 -11.02 -7.09 -17.77
CA ARG A 102 -11.28 -6.16 -16.72
C ARG A 102 -12.46 -5.26 -16.93
N GLY A 103 -12.91 -5.18 -18.10
CA GLY A 103 -13.97 -4.28 -18.36
C GLY A 103 -13.43 -2.94 -18.76
N LYS A 104 -14.14 -1.89 -18.50
CA LYS A 104 -13.83 -0.61 -19.04
C LYS A 104 -12.70 0.10 -18.39
N THR A 105 -12.41 -0.17 -17.17
CA THR A 105 -11.39 0.55 -16.47
C THR A 105 -10.23 -0.35 -16.15
N ASP A 106 -9.03 0.19 -16.28
CA ASP A 106 -7.82 -0.52 -15.92
C ASP A 106 -7.43 -0.25 -14.50
N ARG A 107 -8.16 0.58 -13.83
CA ARG A 107 -7.80 0.98 -12.49
C ARG A 107 -8.05 -0.11 -11.48
N VAL A 108 -7.07 -0.32 -10.63
CA VAL A 108 -7.14 -1.31 -9.57
C VAL A 108 -7.32 -0.55 -8.27
N ASP A 109 -8.40 -0.79 -7.57
CA ASP A 109 -8.67 -0.05 -6.35
C ASP A 109 -7.84 -0.57 -5.18
N ALA A 110 -7.89 0.16 -4.08
CA ALA A 110 -7.06 -0.13 -2.92
C ALA A 110 -7.27 -1.54 -2.38
N ARG A 111 -8.51 -1.99 -2.35
CA ARG A 111 -8.80 -3.31 -1.81
C ARG A 111 -8.18 -4.41 -2.66
N ARG A 112 -8.23 -4.25 -3.97
CA ARG A 112 -7.67 -5.25 -4.86
C ARG A 112 -6.16 -5.31 -4.77
N ILE A 113 -5.53 -4.18 -4.53
CA ILE A 113 -4.08 -4.16 -4.31
C ILE A 113 -3.74 -4.95 -3.06
N ALA A 114 -4.49 -4.75 -1.98
CA ALA A 114 -4.27 -5.50 -0.75
C ALA A 114 -4.51 -7.00 -0.97
N GLU A 115 -5.56 -7.35 -1.68
CA GLU A 115 -5.86 -8.75 -1.96
C GLU A 115 -4.77 -9.41 -2.78
N TYR A 116 -4.24 -8.69 -3.76
CA TYR A 116 -3.14 -9.21 -4.53
C TYR A 116 -1.93 -9.49 -3.64
N ALA A 117 -1.60 -8.53 -2.78
CA ALA A 117 -0.44 -8.66 -1.91
C ALA A 117 -0.59 -9.84 -0.95
N ILE A 118 -1.78 -10.05 -0.43
CA ILE A 118 -2.04 -11.19 0.45
C ILE A 118 -1.90 -12.50 -0.30
N THR A 119 -2.50 -12.58 -1.48
CA THR A 119 -2.45 -13.81 -2.28
C THR A 119 -1.01 -14.16 -2.66
N HIS A 120 -0.21 -13.15 -2.94
CA HIS A 120 1.17 -13.35 -3.39
C HIS A 120 2.18 -12.86 -2.38
N TYR A 121 1.89 -13.03 -1.09
CA TYR A 121 2.71 -12.43 -0.05
C TYR A 121 4.19 -12.82 -0.11
N ARG A 122 4.47 -14.00 -0.62
CA ARG A 122 5.86 -14.43 -0.73
C ARG A 122 6.66 -13.68 -1.78
N LYS A 123 5.96 -13.00 -2.68
CA LYS A 123 6.61 -12.24 -3.74
C LYS A 123 6.67 -10.76 -3.44
N ILE A 124 6.08 -10.33 -2.34
CA ILE A 124 6.05 -8.92 -1.99
C ILE A 124 7.37 -8.54 -1.35
N ALA A 125 8.02 -7.54 -1.92
CA ALA A 125 9.33 -7.09 -1.44
C ALA A 125 9.23 -5.68 -0.86
N LEU A 126 9.95 -5.46 0.22
CA LEU A 126 9.99 -4.13 0.82
C LEU A 126 10.64 -3.15 -0.14
N TYR A 127 10.08 -1.96 -0.19
CA TYR A 127 10.68 -0.86 -0.92
C TYR A 127 11.88 -0.37 -0.11
N LEU A 128 13.04 -0.41 -0.72
CA LEU A 128 14.27 0.05 -0.06
C LEU A 128 14.87 1.14 -0.91
N PRO A 129 15.15 2.30 -0.31
CA PRO A 129 15.81 3.35 -1.07
C PRO A 129 17.20 2.88 -1.45
N ALA A 130 17.69 3.44 -2.53
CA ALA A 130 19.01 3.05 -3.00
C ALA A 130 20.05 3.38 -1.95
N GLU A 131 20.96 2.45 -1.75
CA GLU A 131 21.99 2.62 -0.73
C GLU A 131 23.09 3.55 -1.09
N LYS A 132 23.16 3.87 -2.36
CA LYS A 132 24.24 4.71 -2.78
C LYS A 132 24.33 6.01 -2.04
N GLU A 133 23.29 6.37 -1.39
CA GLU A 133 23.32 7.59 -0.64
C GLU A 133 24.24 7.51 0.54
N LEU A 134 24.63 6.35 0.87
CA LEU A 134 25.50 6.18 2.03
C LEU A 134 26.94 6.54 1.75
#